data_c497e66ec74e4290ffc15423a138f8fa
#
_entry.id   c497e66ec74e4290ffc15423a138f8fa
#
_cell.length_a   1.000
_cell.length_b   1.000
_cell.length_c   1.000
_cell.angle_alpha   90.00
_cell.angle_beta   90.00
_cell.angle_gamma   90.00
#
_symmetry.space_group_name_H-M   'P 1'
#
loop_
_entity.id
_entity.type
_entity.pdbx_description
1 polymer ?
#
loop_
_entity_poly.entity_id
_entity_poly.type
_entity_poly.pdbx_seq_one_letter_code
_entity_poly.pdbx_strand_id
1 'polypeptide(L)'
;MNLTEQKLTGKASIDKPWLKFYPEQFRNLEIPKLTIEAFLKMKNPDENRIAFEYYGNKITWKQLWEDVDIAARALKSLGFKEGDRIPVFLQSMPSHYVLLFAAERIGATVICRDDVPE
;
A
#
# COMPACT_ATOMS: atom_id res chain seq x y z
N MET A 1 -0.40 -2.03 -32.18
CA MET A 1 0.33 -0.77 -32.26
C MET A 1 1.83 -1.09 -32.32
N ASN A 2 2.46 -0.81 -33.46
CA ASN A 2 3.89 -1.08 -33.63
C ASN A 2 4.68 -0.09 -32.78
N LEU A 3 5.40 -0.58 -31.78
CA LEU A 3 6.26 0.22 -30.88
C LEU A 3 7.53 0.77 -31.56
N THR A 4 7.70 0.56 -32.88
CA THR A 4 8.91 0.86 -33.62
C THR A 4 8.99 2.29 -34.12
N GLU A 5 7.94 3.11 -34.03
CA GLU A 5 7.93 4.48 -34.58
C GLU A 5 7.58 5.59 -33.57
N GLN A 6 7.47 5.27 -32.27
CA GLN A 6 7.19 6.30 -31.30
C GLN A 6 8.45 7.12 -31.04
N LYS A 7 8.43 8.38 -31.44
CA LYS A 7 9.51 9.34 -31.15
C LYS A 7 9.66 9.45 -29.63
N LEU A 8 10.74 8.92 -29.08
CA LEU A 8 11.02 8.91 -27.67
C LEU A 8 11.16 10.35 -27.13
N THR A 9 10.52 10.63 -26.01
CA THR A 9 10.58 11.95 -25.33
C THR A 9 11.81 12.10 -24.45
N GLY A 10 12.51 11.00 -24.17
CA GLY A 10 13.59 10.91 -23.19
C GLY A 10 13.12 10.86 -21.75
N LYS A 11 11.81 10.86 -21.50
CA LYS A 11 11.21 10.73 -20.18
C LYS A 11 10.63 9.34 -19.99
N ALA A 12 11.27 8.53 -19.17
CA ALA A 12 10.86 7.14 -18.95
C ALA A 12 9.40 6.99 -18.50
N SER A 13 8.87 7.91 -17.70
CA SER A 13 7.46 7.90 -17.26
C SER A 13 6.46 8.07 -18.41
N ILE A 14 6.87 8.70 -19.52
CA ILE A 14 6.05 8.90 -20.72
C ILE A 14 6.31 7.75 -21.70
N ASP A 15 7.57 7.49 -22.00
CA ASP A 15 7.99 6.52 -23.01
C ASP A 15 7.78 5.07 -22.59
N LYS A 16 7.74 4.81 -21.28
CA LYS A 16 7.51 3.49 -20.65
C LYS A 16 8.32 2.36 -21.30
N PRO A 17 9.66 2.49 -21.39
CA PRO A 17 10.51 1.56 -22.15
C PRO A 17 10.46 0.12 -21.63
N TRP A 18 10.02 -0.09 -20.40
CA TRP A 18 9.83 -1.41 -19.78
C TRP A 18 8.67 -2.21 -20.39
N LEU A 19 7.66 -1.55 -20.99
CA LEU A 19 6.46 -2.23 -21.50
C LEU A 19 6.79 -3.25 -22.60
N LYS A 20 7.89 -3.06 -23.35
CA LYS A 20 8.32 -4.02 -24.38
C LYS A 20 8.68 -5.40 -23.79
N PHE A 21 9.05 -5.45 -22.51
CA PHE A 21 9.41 -6.69 -21.82
C PHE A 21 8.20 -7.35 -21.12
N TYR A 22 7.05 -6.67 -21.06
CA TYR A 22 5.85 -7.21 -20.44
C TYR A 22 5.08 -8.09 -21.42
N PRO A 23 4.46 -9.18 -20.96
CA PRO A 23 3.48 -9.90 -21.75
C PRO A 23 2.37 -8.95 -22.24
N GLU A 24 1.82 -9.19 -23.42
CA GLU A 24 0.87 -8.29 -24.08
C GLU A 24 -0.34 -7.95 -23.19
N GLN A 25 -0.85 -8.92 -22.47
CA GLN A 25 -1.98 -8.78 -21.53
C GLN A 25 -1.74 -7.79 -20.40
N PHE A 26 -0.47 -7.48 -20.06
CA PHE A 26 -0.10 -6.54 -18.99
C PHE A 26 0.36 -5.18 -19.49
N ARG A 27 0.46 -4.98 -20.81
CA ARG A 27 0.94 -3.70 -21.37
C ARG A 27 -0.04 -2.55 -21.21
N ASN A 28 -1.34 -2.87 -21.17
CA ASN A 28 -2.44 -1.89 -21.09
C ASN A 28 -3.27 -2.08 -19.80
N LEU A 29 -2.61 -2.37 -18.69
CA LEU A 29 -3.29 -2.45 -17.40
C LEU A 29 -3.84 -1.09 -16.99
N GLU A 30 -5.16 -1.02 -16.83
CA GLU A 30 -5.80 0.10 -16.16
C GLU A 30 -5.63 -0.05 -14.65
N ILE A 31 -4.88 0.87 -14.06
CA ILE A 31 -4.71 0.92 -12.60
C ILE A 31 -5.90 1.71 -12.04
N PRO A 32 -6.75 1.09 -11.20
CA PRO A 32 -7.88 1.79 -10.63
C PRO A 32 -7.41 2.94 -9.71
N LYS A 33 -8.11 4.07 -9.77
CA LYS A 33 -7.85 5.22 -8.89
C LYS A 33 -8.50 4.97 -7.52
N LEU A 34 -7.90 4.09 -6.74
CA LEU A 34 -8.37 3.70 -5.41
C LEU A 34 -7.23 3.86 -4.41
N THR A 35 -7.58 4.00 -3.12
CA THR A 35 -6.61 3.80 -2.04
C THR A 35 -6.21 2.32 -1.98
N ILE A 36 -5.06 2.02 -1.38
CA ILE A 36 -4.61 0.62 -1.21
C ILE A 36 -5.65 -0.16 -0.40
N GLU A 37 -6.20 0.42 0.67
CA GLU A 37 -7.26 -0.20 1.46
C GLU A 37 -8.49 -0.55 0.61
N ALA A 38 -9.00 0.39 -0.17
CA ALA A 38 -10.17 0.16 -1.03
C ALA A 38 -9.89 -0.93 -2.08
N PHE A 39 -8.69 -0.94 -2.66
CA PHE A 39 -8.29 -1.97 -3.61
C PHE A 39 -8.21 -3.35 -2.96
N LEU A 40 -7.61 -3.45 -1.77
CA LEU A 40 -7.50 -4.71 -1.05
C LEU A 40 -8.85 -5.26 -0.63
N LYS A 41 -9.76 -4.42 -0.15
CA LYS A 41 -11.15 -4.82 0.17
C LYS A 41 -11.91 -5.31 -1.06
N MET A 42 -11.76 -4.65 -2.19
CA MET A 42 -12.36 -5.06 -3.45
C MET A 42 -11.86 -6.43 -3.91
N LYS A 43 -10.55 -6.72 -3.72
CA LYS A 43 -9.93 -7.99 -4.12
C LYS A 43 -10.14 -9.12 -3.11
N ASN A 44 -10.46 -8.80 -1.88
CA ASN A 44 -10.66 -9.75 -0.78
C ASN A 44 -12.03 -9.52 -0.12
N PRO A 45 -13.13 -9.82 -0.81
CA PRO A 45 -14.48 -9.55 -0.29
C PRO A 45 -14.85 -10.46 0.90
N ASP A 46 -14.21 -11.61 1.05
CA ASP A 46 -14.40 -12.50 2.20
C ASP A 46 -13.47 -12.09 3.33
N GLU A 47 -14.00 -11.31 4.26
CA GLU A 47 -13.26 -10.77 5.41
C GLU A 47 -12.84 -11.84 6.43
N ASN A 48 -13.39 -13.05 6.36
CA ASN A 48 -13.01 -14.15 7.27
C ASN A 48 -11.74 -14.89 6.80
N ARG A 49 -11.29 -14.63 5.59
CA ARG A 49 -10.02 -15.18 5.10
C ARG A 49 -8.84 -14.60 5.86
N ILE A 50 -7.78 -15.42 5.99
CA ILE A 50 -6.53 -15.01 6.63
C ILE A 50 -5.83 -13.96 5.76
N ALA A 51 -5.53 -12.81 6.36
CA ALA A 51 -4.74 -11.74 5.76
C ALA A 51 -3.25 -11.93 6.06
N PHE A 52 -2.93 -12.30 7.31
CA PHE A 52 -1.56 -12.55 7.78
C PHE A 52 -1.47 -13.81 8.62
N GLU A 53 -0.33 -14.48 8.50
CA GLU A 53 0.12 -15.47 9.45
C GLU A 53 1.51 -15.05 9.94
N TYR A 54 1.64 -14.92 11.27
CA TYR A 54 2.88 -14.44 11.90
C TYR A 54 3.15 -15.26 13.16
N TYR A 55 4.21 -16.05 13.15
CA TYR A 55 4.58 -16.97 14.25
C TYR A 55 3.41 -17.84 14.73
N GLY A 56 2.64 -18.40 13.78
CA GLY A 56 1.49 -19.25 14.08
C GLY A 56 0.19 -18.52 14.43
N ASN A 57 0.24 -17.20 14.64
CA ASN A 57 -0.95 -16.38 14.82
C ASN A 57 -1.55 -16.01 13.47
N LYS A 58 -2.84 -16.26 13.32
CA LYS A 58 -3.59 -15.97 12.10
C LYS A 58 -4.49 -14.77 12.32
N ILE A 59 -4.38 -13.77 11.46
CA ILE A 59 -5.15 -12.53 11.49
C ILE A 59 -6.01 -12.50 10.24
N THR A 60 -7.32 -12.38 10.40
CA THR A 60 -8.27 -12.26 9.28
C THR A 60 -8.29 -10.84 8.72
N TRP A 61 -8.81 -10.68 7.51
CA TRP A 61 -9.05 -9.34 6.95
C TRP A 61 -9.94 -8.50 7.83
N LYS A 62 -10.97 -9.11 8.45
CA LYS A 62 -11.85 -8.43 9.40
C LYS A 62 -11.07 -7.85 10.58
N GLN A 63 -10.28 -8.69 11.25
CA GLN A 63 -9.46 -8.25 12.39
C GLN A 63 -8.47 -7.15 11.99
N LEU A 64 -7.82 -7.29 10.82
CA LEU A 64 -6.91 -6.28 10.31
C LEU A 64 -7.60 -4.91 10.17
N TRP A 65 -8.79 -4.88 9.55
CA TRP A 65 -9.49 -3.61 9.34
C TRP A 65 -10.06 -3.00 10.63
N GLU A 66 -10.46 -3.83 11.60
CA GLU A 66 -10.83 -3.38 12.94
C GLU A 66 -9.63 -2.73 13.66
N ASP A 67 -8.46 -3.36 13.62
CA ASP A 67 -7.23 -2.82 14.19
C ASP A 67 -6.80 -1.52 13.49
N VAL A 68 -6.91 -1.45 12.18
CA VAL A 68 -6.64 -0.24 11.38
C VAL A 68 -7.57 0.89 11.80
N ASP A 69 -8.86 0.61 12.03
CA ASP A 69 -9.82 1.62 12.49
C ASP A 69 -9.46 2.18 13.87
N ILE A 70 -9.11 1.30 14.80
CA ILE A 70 -8.65 1.70 16.13
C ILE A 70 -7.39 2.55 16.05
N ALA A 71 -6.40 2.10 15.28
CA ALA A 71 -5.14 2.82 15.11
C ALA A 71 -5.33 4.18 14.43
N ALA A 72 -6.19 4.28 13.43
CA ALA A 72 -6.48 5.55 12.76
C ALA A 72 -7.14 6.57 13.71
N ARG A 73 -8.07 6.11 14.55
CA ARG A 73 -8.68 6.95 15.59
C ARG A 73 -7.66 7.39 16.63
N ALA A 74 -6.77 6.49 17.06
CA ALA A 74 -5.69 6.81 18.00
C ALA A 74 -4.73 7.87 17.40
N LEU A 75 -4.29 7.70 16.16
CA LEU A 75 -3.44 8.68 15.49
C LEU A 75 -4.10 10.07 15.42
N LYS A 76 -5.40 10.13 15.08
CA LYS A 76 -6.15 11.40 15.10
C LYS A 76 -6.21 12.01 16.50
N SER A 77 -6.44 11.21 17.54
CA SER A 77 -6.49 11.70 18.93
C SER A 77 -5.15 12.24 19.41
N LEU A 78 -4.04 11.72 18.87
CA LEU A 78 -2.68 12.25 19.11
C LEU A 78 -2.36 13.51 18.31
N GLY A 79 -3.27 13.98 17.45
CA GLY A 79 -3.11 15.21 16.68
C GLY A 79 -2.55 15.01 15.27
N PHE A 80 -2.33 13.79 14.81
CA PHE A 80 -1.92 13.52 13.44
C PHE A 80 -3.04 13.82 12.45
N LYS A 81 -2.68 14.36 11.29
CA LYS A 81 -3.61 14.82 10.25
C LYS A 81 -3.05 14.61 8.86
N GLU A 82 -3.86 14.88 7.86
CA GLU A 82 -3.46 14.86 6.47
C GLU A 82 -2.19 15.70 6.22
N GLY A 83 -1.26 15.15 5.45
CA GLY A 83 0.02 15.76 5.12
C GLY A 83 1.13 15.53 6.14
N ASP A 84 0.83 14.99 7.33
CA ASP A 84 1.86 14.65 8.31
C ASP A 84 2.73 13.48 7.84
N ARG A 85 3.95 13.41 8.36
CA ARG A 85 4.91 12.35 8.11
C ARG A 85 5.15 11.57 9.40
N ILE A 86 4.87 10.27 9.37
CA ILE A 86 4.96 9.40 10.53
C ILE A 86 6.12 8.41 10.33
N PRO A 87 7.25 8.57 11.04
CA PRO A 87 8.32 7.59 10.99
C PRO A 87 7.89 6.32 11.74
N VAL A 88 8.06 5.17 11.11
CA VAL A 88 7.75 3.86 11.68
C VAL A 88 9.00 3.01 11.70
N PHE A 89 9.44 2.64 12.90
CA PHE A 89 10.62 1.80 13.17
C PHE A 89 10.15 0.41 13.61
N LEU A 90 9.48 -0.30 12.72
CA LEU A 90 9.00 -1.65 12.98
C LEU A 90 9.50 -2.61 11.90
N GLN A 91 9.86 -3.80 12.31
CA GLN A 91 10.12 -4.89 11.38
C GLN A 91 8.82 -5.28 10.64
N SER A 92 8.97 -6.12 9.61
CA SER A 92 7.82 -6.66 8.85
C SER A 92 6.99 -7.57 9.74
N MET A 93 6.02 -6.99 10.43
CA MET A 93 5.10 -7.64 11.35
C MET A 93 3.69 -7.05 11.17
N PRO A 94 2.62 -7.71 11.62
CA PRO A 94 1.25 -7.24 11.40
C PRO A 94 1.01 -5.80 11.87
N SER A 95 1.58 -5.39 13.01
CA SER A 95 1.43 -4.02 13.53
C SER A 95 2.00 -2.95 12.60
N HIS A 96 3.04 -3.28 11.82
CA HIS A 96 3.59 -2.39 10.80
C HIS A 96 2.54 -2.05 9.74
N TYR A 97 1.83 -3.07 9.25
CA TYR A 97 0.79 -2.89 8.23
C TYR A 97 -0.45 -2.20 8.79
N VAL A 98 -0.81 -2.47 10.05
CA VAL A 98 -1.90 -1.75 10.74
C VAL A 98 -1.60 -0.25 10.77
N LEU A 99 -0.39 0.14 11.18
CA LEU A 99 0.01 1.55 11.21
C LEU A 99 0.10 2.18 9.81
N LEU A 100 0.61 1.43 8.82
CA LEU A 100 0.68 1.88 7.43
C LEU A 100 -0.72 2.23 6.89
N PHE A 101 -1.68 1.32 7.01
CA PHE A 101 -3.04 1.54 6.55
C PHE A 101 -3.79 2.60 7.39
N ALA A 102 -3.52 2.66 8.69
CA ALA A 102 -4.10 3.69 9.55
C ALA A 102 -3.62 5.10 9.18
N ALA A 103 -2.32 5.26 8.91
CA ALA A 103 -1.75 6.51 8.45
C ALA A 103 -2.30 6.91 7.07
N GLU A 104 -2.37 5.97 6.12
CA GLU A 104 -2.99 6.21 4.81
C GLU A 104 -4.44 6.69 4.94
N ARG A 105 -5.22 6.06 5.82
CA ARG A 105 -6.64 6.40 6.05
C ARG A 105 -6.85 7.84 6.54
N ILE A 106 -5.90 8.38 7.30
CA ILE A 106 -5.94 9.78 7.77
C ILE A 106 -5.23 10.76 6.84
N GLY A 107 -4.69 10.28 5.71
CA GLY A 107 -3.96 11.12 4.73
C GLY A 107 -2.52 11.46 5.14
N ALA A 108 -1.95 10.73 6.10
CA ALA A 108 -0.54 10.88 6.50
C ALA A 108 0.37 9.97 5.66
N THR A 109 1.66 10.32 5.61
CA THR A 109 2.69 9.55 4.92
C THR A 109 3.55 8.79 5.92
N VAL A 110 3.71 7.49 5.73
CA VAL A 110 4.59 6.66 6.54
C VAL A 110 6.00 6.69 5.96
N ILE A 111 6.99 6.87 6.84
CA ILE A 111 8.41 6.74 6.54
C ILE A 111 8.89 5.47 7.22
N CYS A 112 9.06 4.39 6.44
CA CYS A 112 9.55 3.12 6.96
C CYS A 112 11.07 3.16 7.11
N ARG A 113 11.57 2.74 8.27
CA ARG A 113 12.99 2.51 8.52
C ARG A 113 13.18 1.17 9.23
N ASP A 114 14.12 0.41 8.71
CA ASP A 114 14.49 -0.90 9.28
C ASP A 114 15.72 -0.79 10.20
N ASP A 115 16.47 0.31 10.09
CA ASP A 115 17.66 0.57 10.87
C ASP A 115 17.31 1.28 12.19
N VAL A 116 17.65 0.64 13.30
CA VAL A 116 17.70 1.30 14.60
C VAL A 116 18.93 2.19 14.57
N PRO A 117 18.84 3.52 14.78
CA PRO A 117 20.02 4.36 14.92
C PRO A 117 20.86 3.84 16.09
N GLU A 118 22.18 3.64 15.85
CA GLU A 118 23.16 3.36 16.91
C GLU A 118 23.23 4.52 17.91
#